data_45fdfa470213d425df0bfcc1281b5291
#
_entry.id   45fdfa470213d425df0bfcc1281b5291
#
_cell.length_a   1.000
_cell.length_b   1.000
_cell.length_c   1.000
_cell.angle_alpha   90.00
_cell.angle_beta   90.00
_cell.angle_gamma   90.00
#
_symmetry.space_group_name_H-M   'P 1'
#
loop_
_entity.id
_entity.type
_entity.pdbx_description
1 polymer ?
#
loop_
_entity_poly.entity_id
_entity_poly.type
_entity_poly.pdbx_seq_one_letter_code
_entity_poly.pdbx_strand_id
1 'polypeptide(L)'
;MSVGRMRSDFLPQLTVDVVTTALKTSSWCFRGILCFASGFLYAVDLEGLSVPMAETLRAANDKVETDLETLVSPQSRSEARGDLGMLYHAQFLLDAADIEYTKAIEEASLPRWRYLRGIVRMDQGSVLGAIDDFTAVVQQEPNNHLALYRLGVALAVTGDHLQARVALLRAELRMPKSPAVLAALADVAIAAKNWELAQEYLERSWAVEESGQVAYKLGLVWGRLGDLEASKKWIGRRSPVAPTIEDALLLDVADRSISPRFFVKAAKWAWERGDVDEALQAYRFASNLAPKDVIIGLGLAGMLESLGRLVEAIEEVRRIVRANPDDGAVWRRLAALLHSTNVSAALDAAKMAQTIDNDDPSRALLAALAMKARLYELAGSVYEELTTRDAENAYYFYWLAMARLADRNCEGSLKSIAEAIRLQTSWGEAHVVQIRARALCGGPSERVKARSKALVLLRQRPDADMRLTLAITEMGVGNVDEALMLIDAERPHPDASMLGAALQRNMLPTAPFAADSQWWEPEEIRKSPTQNAVQRGG
;
A
#
# COMPACT_ATOMS: atom_id res chain seq x y z
N MET A 1 -12.29 6.83 23.12
CA MET A 1 -11.07 7.62 22.92
C MET A 1 -11.29 8.47 21.68
N SER A 2 -11.16 9.78 21.81
CA SER A 2 -11.68 10.72 20.82
C SER A 2 -10.78 10.82 19.59
N VAL A 3 -11.38 11.10 18.44
CA VAL A 3 -10.76 11.43 17.15
C VAL A 3 -9.61 12.47 17.29
N GLY A 4 -9.58 13.24 18.37
CA GLY A 4 -8.56 14.24 18.64
C GLY A 4 -7.13 13.70 18.83
N ARG A 5 -6.92 12.50 19.35
CA ARG A 5 -5.56 11.93 19.51
C ARG A 5 -4.95 11.45 18.18
N MET A 6 -5.79 11.02 17.23
CA MET A 6 -5.36 10.57 15.91
C MET A 6 -4.75 11.68 15.04
N ARG A 7 -5.07 12.93 15.35
CA ARG A 7 -4.78 14.08 14.48
C ARG A 7 -3.52 14.84 14.89
N SER A 8 -3.11 14.74 16.18
CA SER A 8 -1.99 15.52 16.72
C SER A 8 -0.62 15.15 16.17
N ASP A 9 -0.43 13.86 15.90
CA ASP A 9 0.88 13.32 15.56
C ASP A 9 1.20 13.34 14.06
N PHE A 10 0.21 13.78 13.24
CA PHE A 10 0.26 13.64 11.79
C PHE A 10 0.80 14.87 11.03
N LEU A 11 0.62 16.05 11.58
CA LEU A 11 0.90 17.31 10.89
C LEU A 11 2.38 17.69 10.73
N PRO A 12 3.32 17.28 11.59
CA PRO A 12 4.73 17.61 11.41
C PRO A 12 5.41 16.98 10.20
N GLN A 13 4.83 15.91 9.61
CA GLN A 13 5.48 15.20 8.50
C GLN A 13 5.21 15.81 7.12
N LEU A 14 4.23 16.70 6.99
CA LEU A 14 3.83 17.27 5.69
C LEU A 14 4.84 18.26 5.13
N THR A 15 5.70 18.83 5.96
CA THR A 15 6.60 19.93 5.57
C THR A 15 7.95 19.51 5.00
N VAL A 16 8.37 18.25 5.13
CA VAL A 16 9.73 17.82 4.75
C VAL A 16 9.78 17.09 3.41
N ASP A 17 8.75 16.33 3.02
CA ASP A 17 8.79 15.52 1.81
C ASP A 17 8.51 16.27 0.50
N VAL A 18 7.88 17.46 0.55
CA VAL A 18 7.48 18.20 -0.66
C VAL A 18 8.65 18.96 -1.28
N VAL A 19 9.64 19.37 -0.50
CA VAL A 19 10.76 20.22 -0.99
C VAL A 19 11.75 19.44 -1.87
N THR A 20 11.88 18.13 -1.72
CA THR A 20 12.83 17.33 -2.51
C THR A 20 12.30 16.92 -3.88
N THR A 21 10.99 16.95 -4.11
CA THR A 21 10.39 16.54 -5.40
C THR A 21 10.12 17.71 -6.35
N ALA A 22 10.01 18.94 -5.85
CA ALA A 22 9.67 20.14 -6.64
C ALA A 22 10.80 20.68 -7.53
N LEU A 23 12.04 20.23 -7.35
CA LEU A 23 13.19 20.72 -8.16
C LEU A 23 13.38 20.05 -9.53
N LYS A 24 12.48 19.16 -9.97
CA LYS A 24 12.65 18.43 -11.24
C LYS A 24 11.64 18.73 -12.36
N THR A 25 10.65 19.62 -12.16
CA THR A 25 9.73 19.98 -13.27
C THR A 25 9.46 21.49 -13.32
N SER A 26 10.47 22.24 -13.74
CA SER A 26 10.28 23.64 -14.14
C SER A 26 10.22 23.74 -15.67
N SER A 27 9.04 23.75 -16.22
CA SER A 27 8.79 24.35 -17.52
C SER A 27 7.29 24.55 -17.70
N TRP A 28 6.82 25.75 -17.41
CA TRP A 28 5.62 26.40 -17.99
C TRP A 28 5.39 27.71 -17.24
N CYS A 29 6.21 28.69 -17.52
CA CYS A 29 5.89 30.09 -17.26
C CYS A 29 5.73 30.77 -18.62
N PHE A 30 4.54 31.29 -18.89
CA PHE A 30 4.27 32.53 -19.63
C PHE A 30 2.79 32.55 -20.03
N ARG A 31 1.96 33.17 -19.20
CA ARG A 31 0.77 33.93 -19.63
C ARG A 31 0.07 34.49 -18.40
N GLY A 32 0.15 35.78 -18.24
CA GLY A 32 -0.67 36.44 -17.23
C GLY A 32 -0.22 37.84 -16.86
N ILE A 33 -0.16 38.75 -17.83
CA ILE A 33 -0.24 40.19 -17.55
C ILE A 33 -1.50 40.67 -18.27
N LEU A 34 -2.42 41.16 -17.47
CA LEU A 34 -3.55 42.06 -17.71
C LEU A 34 -4.86 41.51 -17.10
N CYS A 35 -5.17 42.01 -15.93
CA CYS A 35 -6.57 42.27 -15.56
C CYS A 35 -6.61 43.19 -14.34
N PHE A 36 -6.79 44.47 -14.59
CA PHE A 36 -7.29 45.43 -13.61
C PHE A 36 -8.82 45.45 -13.65
N ALA A 37 -9.43 45.52 -12.46
CA ALA A 37 -10.78 45.93 -12.17
C ALA A 37 -11.92 45.09 -12.77
N SER A 38 -12.31 44.08 -12.04
CA SER A 38 -13.72 43.73 -11.77
C SER A 38 -13.68 42.60 -10.72
N GLY A 39 -14.55 42.69 -9.71
CA GLY A 39 -14.63 41.71 -8.63
C GLY A 39 -14.99 40.32 -9.16
N PHE A 40 -14.00 39.60 -9.63
CA PHE A 40 -14.13 38.17 -9.88
C PHE A 40 -14.04 37.48 -8.51
N LEU A 41 -15.18 36.98 -8.04
CA LEU A 41 -15.19 35.91 -7.07
C LEU A 41 -14.24 34.83 -7.62
N TYR A 42 -13.12 34.62 -6.96
CA TYR A 42 -12.27 33.45 -7.20
C TYR A 42 -13.10 32.24 -6.76
N ALA A 43 -13.75 31.59 -7.71
CA ALA A 43 -14.37 30.29 -7.47
C ALA A 43 -13.23 29.33 -7.14
N VAL A 44 -13.21 28.83 -5.90
CA VAL A 44 -12.26 27.79 -5.50
C VAL A 44 -12.43 26.61 -6.46
N ASP A 45 -11.34 26.18 -7.08
CA ASP A 45 -11.37 25.00 -7.94
C ASP A 45 -11.63 23.77 -7.06
N LEU A 46 -12.86 23.27 -7.17
CA LEU A 46 -13.32 22.07 -6.47
C LEU A 46 -13.42 20.87 -7.42
N GLU A 47 -12.86 20.98 -8.64
CA GLU A 47 -12.79 19.87 -9.58
C GLU A 47 -11.90 18.74 -8.99
N GLY A 48 -12.39 17.52 -9.07
CA GLY A 48 -11.71 16.34 -8.50
C GLY A 48 -12.02 16.03 -7.04
N LEU A 49 -12.80 16.87 -6.34
CA LEU A 49 -13.31 16.52 -5.02
C LEU A 49 -14.58 15.66 -5.12
N SER A 50 -14.85 14.87 -4.08
CA SER A 50 -16.14 14.18 -3.99
C SER A 50 -17.28 15.19 -3.89
N VAL A 51 -18.43 14.88 -4.50
CA VAL A 51 -19.60 15.79 -4.50
C VAL A 51 -19.97 16.26 -3.09
N PRO A 52 -20.06 15.40 -2.06
CA PRO A 52 -20.40 15.84 -0.70
C PRO A 52 -19.37 16.82 -0.11
N MET A 53 -18.07 16.62 -0.42
CA MET A 53 -17.02 17.53 0.03
C MET A 53 -17.14 18.89 -0.65
N ALA A 54 -17.31 18.90 -1.96
CA ALA A 54 -17.47 20.13 -2.74
C ALA A 54 -18.72 20.93 -2.27
N GLU A 55 -19.84 20.26 -2.01
CA GLU A 55 -21.05 20.87 -1.46
C GLU A 55 -20.80 21.46 -0.06
N THR A 56 -20.12 20.72 0.83
CA THR A 56 -19.79 21.22 2.17
C THR A 56 -18.92 22.47 2.12
N LEU A 57 -17.92 22.48 1.24
CA LEU A 57 -17.01 23.63 1.09
C LEU A 57 -17.72 24.83 0.47
N ARG A 58 -18.60 24.64 -0.52
CA ARG A 58 -19.43 25.73 -1.07
C ARG A 58 -20.34 26.31 -0.01
N ALA A 59 -21.07 25.47 0.74
CA ALA A 59 -21.94 25.93 1.80
C ALA A 59 -21.19 26.70 2.90
N ALA A 60 -19.97 26.28 3.25
CA ALA A 60 -19.14 27.00 4.20
C ALA A 60 -18.69 28.37 3.67
N ASN A 61 -18.29 28.45 2.39
CA ASN A 61 -17.94 29.71 1.75
C ASN A 61 -19.13 30.67 1.70
N ASP A 62 -20.29 30.19 1.22
CA ASP A 62 -21.50 31.00 1.09
C ASP A 62 -21.98 31.52 2.45
N LYS A 63 -21.85 30.69 3.49
CA LYS A 63 -22.12 31.10 4.87
C LYS A 63 -21.21 32.24 5.31
N VAL A 64 -19.90 32.14 5.09
CA VAL A 64 -18.96 33.20 5.46
C VAL A 64 -19.25 34.48 4.72
N GLU A 65 -19.52 34.45 3.41
CA GLU A 65 -19.91 35.66 2.64
C GLU A 65 -21.17 36.29 3.20
N THR A 66 -22.20 35.51 3.57
CA THR A 66 -23.43 36.01 4.20
C THR A 66 -23.16 36.60 5.59
N ASP A 67 -22.35 35.92 6.41
CA ASP A 67 -22.00 36.38 7.76
C ASP A 67 -21.22 37.71 7.71
N LEU A 68 -20.36 37.90 6.72
CA LEU A 68 -19.58 39.12 6.53
C LEU A 68 -20.43 40.37 6.26
N GLU A 69 -21.64 40.22 5.71
CA GLU A 69 -22.60 41.33 5.52
C GLU A 69 -23.11 41.87 6.87
N THR A 70 -23.13 41.02 7.90
CA THR A 70 -23.68 41.35 9.22
C THR A 70 -22.62 41.63 10.27
N LEU A 71 -21.39 41.11 10.07
CA LEU A 71 -20.27 41.28 11.02
C LEU A 71 -19.67 42.69 10.92
N VAL A 72 -19.78 43.45 12.01
CA VAL A 72 -19.33 44.85 12.08
C VAL A 72 -17.85 44.97 12.50
N SER A 73 -17.39 44.05 13.36
CA SER A 73 -16.02 44.10 13.89
C SER A 73 -15.03 43.55 12.88
N PRO A 74 -13.92 44.29 12.58
CA PRO A 74 -12.82 43.76 11.77
C PRO A 74 -12.27 42.45 12.32
N GLN A 75 -12.21 42.32 13.65
CA GLN A 75 -11.75 41.09 14.29
C GLN A 75 -12.68 39.91 14.00
N SER A 76 -14.00 40.10 14.11
CA SER A 76 -14.97 39.03 13.83
C SER A 76 -14.96 38.61 12.35
N ARG A 77 -14.72 39.57 11.44
CA ARG A 77 -14.58 39.30 9.99
C ARG A 77 -13.28 38.50 9.73
N SER A 78 -12.18 38.92 10.38
CA SER A 78 -10.91 38.19 10.33
C SER A 78 -11.04 36.73 10.83
N GLU A 79 -11.79 36.52 11.92
CA GLU A 79 -12.08 35.19 12.46
C GLU A 79 -12.86 34.34 11.45
N ALA A 80 -13.94 34.86 10.88
CA ALA A 80 -14.75 34.12 9.91
C ALA A 80 -13.95 33.72 8.67
N ARG A 81 -13.13 34.62 8.12
CA ARG A 81 -12.22 34.35 7.01
C ARG A 81 -11.15 33.32 7.38
N GLY A 82 -10.54 33.50 8.55
CA GLY A 82 -9.49 32.58 9.03
C GLY A 82 -10.01 31.16 9.26
N ASP A 83 -11.21 31.02 9.81
CA ASP A 83 -11.86 29.72 10.01
C ASP A 83 -12.16 29.02 8.67
N LEU A 84 -12.57 29.77 7.63
CA LEU A 84 -12.72 29.24 6.27
C LEU A 84 -11.36 28.83 5.69
N GLY A 85 -10.31 29.64 5.93
CA GLY A 85 -8.93 29.29 5.57
C GLY A 85 -8.46 27.99 6.24
N MET A 86 -8.77 27.78 7.54
CA MET A 86 -8.47 26.53 8.24
C MET A 86 -9.24 25.34 7.64
N LEU A 87 -10.49 25.53 7.23
CA LEU A 87 -11.25 24.48 6.57
C LEU A 87 -10.61 24.06 5.24
N TYR A 88 -10.21 25.04 4.40
CA TYR A 88 -9.49 24.74 3.14
C TYR A 88 -8.13 24.10 3.39
N HIS A 89 -7.36 24.61 4.35
CA HIS A 89 -6.07 24.07 4.75
C HIS A 89 -6.21 22.59 5.16
N ALA A 90 -7.21 22.25 5.96
CA ALA A 90 -7.50 20.88 6.39
C ALA A 90 -7.80 19.92 5.22
N GLN A 91 -8.24 20.43 4.08
CA GLN A 91 -8.49 19.64 2.87
C GLN A 91 -7.33 19.68 1.87
N PHE A 92 -6.18 20.29 2.23
CA PHE A 92 -5.03 20.51 1.34
C PHE A 92 -5.35 21.37 0.11
N LEU A 93 -6.38 22.23 0.19
CA LEU A 93 -6.67 23.24 -0.81
C LEU A 93 -5.84 24.50 -0.50
N LEU A 94 -4.52 24.36 -0.68
CA LEU A 94 -3.54 25.31 -0.18
C LEU A 94 -3.69 26.71 -0.78
N ASP A 95 -4.02 26.81 -2.06
CA ASP A 95 -4.23 28.11 -2.72
C ASP A 95 -5.44 28.84 -2.15
N ALA A 96 -6.56 28.12 -1.94
CA ALA A 96 -7.74 28.69 -1.32
C ALA A 96 -7.50 29.10 0.14
N ALA A 97 -6.73 28.28 0.89
CA ALA A 97 -6.34 28.59 2.26
C ALA A 97 -5.47 29.85 2.34
N ASP A 98 -4.45 30.00 1.47
CA ASP A 98 -3.59 31.20 1.42
C ASP A 98 -4.41 32.46 1.14
N ILE A 99 -5.38 32.39 0.20
CA ILE A 99 -6.29 33.51 -0.12
C ILE A 99 -7.13 33.89 1.09
N GLU A 100 -7.79 32.95 1.76
CA GLU A 100 -8.66 33.27 2.89
C GLU A 100 -7.87 33.75 4.12
N TYR A 101 -6.69 33.17 4.39
CA TYR A 101 -5.79 33.72 5.43
C TYR A 101 -5.29 35.12 5.07
N THR A 102 -5.04 35.42 3.80
CA THR A 102 -4.65 36.76 3.34
C THR A 102 -5.75 37.76 3.62
N LYS A 103 -7.00 37.45 3.23
CA LYS A 103 -8.17 38.30 3.54
C LYS A 103 -8.37 38.46 5.05
N ALA A 104 -8.21 37.39 5.84
CA ALA A 104 -8.30 37.45 7.30
C ALA A 104 -7.26 38.41 7.91
N ILE A 105 -6.03 38.39 7.39
CA ILE A 105 -4.94 39.29 7.84
C ILE A 105 -5.22 40.74 7.44
N GLU A 106 -5.83 40.98 6.29
CA GLU A 106 -6.24 42.32 5.83
C GLU A 106 -7.34 42.92 6.72
N GLU A 107 -8.31 42.11 7.17
CA GLU A 107 -9.35 42.55 8.10
C GLU A 107 -8.77 42.88 9.51
N ALA A 108 -7.98 41.96 10.06
CA ALA A 108 -7.26 42.16 11.32
C ALA A 108 -5.98 41.30 11.33
N SER A 109 -4.83 41.97 11.57
CA SER A 109 -3.52 41.33 11.53
C SER A 109 -3.25 40.45 12.77
N LEU A 110 -4.05 39.38 12.93
CA LEU A 110 -3.90 38.45 14.03
C LEU A 110 -2.71 37.49 13.77
N PRO A 111 -1.80 37.28 14.73
CA PRO A 111 -0.60 36.45 14.55
C PRO A 111 -0.90 35.03 14.09
N ARG A 112 -1.99 34.42 14.56
CA ARG A 112 -2.39 33.05 14.21
C ARG A 112 -2.64 32.85 12.72
N TRP A 113 -3.24 33.83 12.02
CA TRP A 113 -3.49 33.71 10.60
C TRP A 113 -2.21 33.82 9.76
N ARG A 114 -1.29 34.69 10.17
CA ARG A 114 0.06 34.75 9.58
C ARG A 114 0.81 33.44 9.79
N TYR A 115 0.74 32.90 11.01
CA TYR A 115 1.38 31.62 11.33
C TYR A 115 0.88 30.49 10.44
N LEU A 116 -0.45 30.32 10.32
CA LEU A 116 -1.05 29.29 9.48
C LEU A 116 -0.80 29.51 7.99
N ARG A 117 -0.84 30.78 7.52
CA ARG A 117 -0.49 31.13 6.15
C ARG A 117 0.97 30.81 5.84
N GLY A 118 1.88 31.10 6.76
CA GLY A 118 3.29 30.74 6.63
C GLY A 118 3.49 29.24 6.46
N ILE A 119 2.72 28.41 7.17
CA ILE A 119 2.76 26.93 7.00
C ILE A 119 2.24 26.56 5.61
N VAL A 120 1.09 27.07 5.19
CA VAL A 120 0.54 26.84 3.85
C VAL A 120 1.54 27.20 2.76
N ARG A 121 2.24 28.34 2.89
CA ARG A 121 3.26 28.80 1.95
C ARG A 121 4.49 27.91 1.93
N MET A 122 4.90 27.35 3.09
CA MET A 122 5.94 26.31 3.11
C MET A 122 5.54 25.09 2.31
N ASP A 123 4.31 24.61 2.47
CA ASP A 123 3.79 23.45 1.76
C ASP A 123 3.62 23.69 0.24
N GLN A 124 3.35 24.94 -0.15
CA GLN A 124 3.33 25.38 -1.56
C GLN A 124 4.74 25.60 -2.15
N GLY A 125 5.81 25.54 -1.34
CA GLY A 125 7.16 25.88 -1.77
C GLY A 125 7.44 27.40 -1.84
N SER A 126 6.54 28.26 -1.40
CA SER A 126 6.71 29.72 -1.29
C SER A 126 7.48 30.10 -0.02
N VAL A 127 8.71 29.60 0.08
CA VAL A 127 9.53 29.68 1.31
C VAL A 127 9.79 31.13 1.75
N LEU A 128 10.05 32.04 0.80
CA LEU A 128 10.29 33.47 1.14
C LEU A 128 9.03 34.12 1.74
N GLY A 129 7.84 33.84 1.18
CA GLY A 129 6.59 34.33 1.75
C GLY A 129 6.31 33.76 3.14
N ALA A 130 6.72 32.52 3.40
CA ALA A 130 6.61 31.91 4.73
C ALA A 130 7.57 32.58 5.74
N ILE A 131 8.79 32.90 5.34
CA ILE A 131 9.76 33.63 6.18
C ILE A 131 9.20 35.01 6.58
N ASP A 132 8.59 35.73 5.64
CA ASP A 132 7.95 37.02 5.92
C ASP A 132 6.83 36.86 6.96
N ASP A 133 5.96 35.87 6.79
CA ASP A 133 4.86 35.60 7.71
C ASP A 133 5.37 35.22 9.11
N PHE A 134 6.28 34.26 9.23
CA PHE A 134 6.83 33.85 10.52
C PHE A 134 7.62 34.94 11.18
N THR A 135 8.35 35.78 10.42
CA THR A 135 9.05 36.93 10.93
C THR A 135 8.09 37.96 11.54
N ALA A 136 6.97 38.22 10.85
CA ALA A 136 5.95 39.13 11.37
C ALA A 136 5.29 38.59 12.65
N VAL A 137 5.07 37.26 12.76
CA VAL A 137 4.60 36.64 14.01
C VAL A 137 5.63 36.83 15.13
N VAL A 138 6.91 36.54 14.87
CA VAL A 138 7.99 36.69 15.88
C VAL A 138 8.20 38.15 16.31
N GLN A 139 7.93 39.13 15.43
CA GLN A 139 7.96 40.56 15.79
C GLN A 139 6.83 40.95 16.74
N GLN A 140 5.61 40.43 16.53
CA GLN A 140 4.46 40.67 17.39
C GLN A 140 4.52 39.87 18.69
N GLU A 141 4.97 38.62 18.59
CA GLU A 141 5.08 37.67 19.70
C GLU A 141 6.51 37.12 19.79
N PRO A 142 7.47 37.84 20.39
CA PRO A 142 8.90 37.47 20.39
C PRO A 142 9.19 36.11 21.06
N ASN A 143 8.28 35.61 21.88
CA ASN A 143 8.40 34.36 22.61
C ASN A 143 7.57 33.21 21.98
N ASN A 144 6.95 33.42 20.84
CA ASN A 144 6.22 32.38 20.14
C ASN A 144 7.21 31.32 19.62
N HIS A 145 7.31 30.23 20.38
CA HIS A 145 8.31 29.18 20.16
C HIS A 145 8.06 28.40 18.89
N LEU A 146 6.77 28.18 18.50
CA LEU A 146 6.42 27.51 17.27
C LEU A 146 6.78 28.36 16.05
N ALA A 147 6.49 29.67 16.09
CA ALA A 147 6.88 30.60 15.01
C ALA A 147 8.42 30.70 14.88
N LEU A 148 9.14 30.70 15.99
CA LEU A 148 10.62 30.68 16.00
C LEU A 148 11.15 29.37 15.36
N TYR A 149 10.58 28.24 15.70
CA TYR A 149 10.94 26.95 15.10
C TYR A 149 10.68 26.95 13.58
N ARG A 150 9.47 27.35 13.17
CA ARG A 150 9.09 27.40 11.74
C ARG A 150 9.95 28.38 10.94
N LEU A 151 10.23 29.56 11.52
CA LEU A 151 11.15 30.52 10.92
C LEU A 151 12.55 29.93 10.73
N GLY A 152 13.06 29.25 11.75
CA GLY A 152 14.38 28.63 11.68
C GLY A 152 14.45 27.52 10.60
N VAL A 153 13.42 26.70 10.48
CA VAL A 153 13.32 25.68 9.43
C VAL A 153 13.26 26.34 8.04
N ALA A 154 12.42 27.36 7.85
CA ALA A 154 12.29 28.07 6.58
C ALA A 154 13.60 28.76 6.15
N LEU A 155 14.30 29.40 7.08
CA LEU A 155 15.62 30.01 6.83
C LEU A 155 16.69 28.98 6.49
N ALA A 156 16.66 27.79 7.12
CA ALA A 156 17.57 26.71 6.79
C ALA A 156 17.37 26.20 5.36
N VAL A 157 16.12 26.12 4.89
CA VAL A 157 15.77 25.72 3.52
C VAL A 157 16.32 26.73 2.49
N THR A 158 16.33 28.03 2.80
CA THR A 158 16.89 29.06 1.89
C THR A 158 18.42 29.19 1.99
N GLY A 159 19.07 28.43 2.89
CA GLY A 159 20.51 28.44 3.08
C GLY A 159 21.02 29.54 4.06
N ASP A 160 20.13 30.33 4.65
CA ASP A 160 20.52 31.29 5.70
C ASP A 160 20.69 30.56 7.06
N HIS A 161 21.73 29.73 7.12
CA HIS A 161 22.03 28.89 8.28
C HIS A 161 22.34 29.69 9.54
N LEU A 162 22.83 30.93 9.38
CA LEU A 162 23.15 31.80 10.54
C LEU A 162 21.86 32.26 11.24
N GLN A 163 20.93 32.85 10.48
CA GLN A 163 19.64 33.29 11.02
C GLN A 163 18.79 32.11 11.48
N ALA A 164 18.81 30.97 10.72
CA ALA A 164 18.15 29.73 11.10
C ALA A 164 18.59 29.27 12.49
N ARG A 165 19.91 29.22 12.74
CA ARG A 165 20.47 28.87 14.05
C ARG A 165 20.00 29.80 15.17
N VAL A 166 19.98 31.09 14.93
CA VAL A 166 19.52 32.09 15.92
C VAL A 166 18.06 31.85 16.28
N ALA A 167 17.18 31.66 15.29
CA ALA A 167 15.77 31.38 15.52
C ALA A 167 15.55 30.06 16.27
N LEU A 168 16.23 28.99 15.86
CA LEU A 168 16.11 27.66 16.47
C LEU A 168 16.65 27.61 17.89
N LEU A 169 17.76 28.30 18.21
CA LEU A 169 18.27 28.42 19.59
C LEU A 169 17.27 29.16 20.50
N ARG A 170 16.59 30.19 19.98
CA ARG A 170 15.51 30.86 20.72
C ARG A 170 14.31 29.93 20.93
N ALA A 171 13.98 29.09 19.96
CA ALA A 171 12.96 28.07 20.12
C ALA A 171 13.35 27.00 21.16
N GLU A 172 14.63 26.53 21.14
CA GLU A 172 15.14 25.55 22.10
C GLU A 172 15.06 26.09 23.56
N LEU A 173 15.36 27.36 23.79
CA LEU A 173 15.22 27.98 25.13
C LEU A 173 13.80 27.87 25.69
N ARG A 174 12.77 27.75 24.83
CA ARG A 174 11.37 27.62 25.22
C ARG A 174 10.88 26.16 25.20
N MET A 175 11.51 25.34 24.36
CA MET A 175 11.20 23.92 24.16
C MET A 175 12.47 23.06 24.25
N PRO A 176 13.17 23.00 25.41
CA PRO A 176 14.49 22.36 25.51
C PRO A 176 14.49 20.86 25.29
N LYS A 177 13.31 20.23 25.34
CA LYS A 177 13.09 18.80 25.09
C LYS A 177 12.26 18.54 23.84
N SER A 178 12.14 19.49 22.91
CA SER A 178 11.44 19.23 21.65
C SER A 178 12.35 18.45 20.70
N PRO A 179 11.99 17.19 20.33
CA PRO A 179 12.82 16.40 19.43
C PRO A 179 12.92 17.06 18.04
N ALA A 180 11.86 17.73 17.58
CA ALA A 180 11.85 18.42 16.29
C ALA A 180 12.80 19.63 16.26
N VAL A 181 12.83 20.44 17.34
CA VAL A 181 13.74 21.60 17.43
C VAL A 181 15.20 21.16 17.47
N LEU A 182 15.51 20.10 18.24
CA LEU A 182 16.84 19.51 18.31
C LEU A 182 17.28 18.94 16.95
N ALA A 183 16.39 18.24 16.26
CA ALA A 183 16.67 17.72 14.92
C ALA A 183 16.90 18.84 13.89
N ALA A 184 16.16 19.95 13.97
CA ALA A 184 16.37 21.12 13.10
C ALA A 184 17.70 21.84 13.38
N LEU A 185 18.12 21.94 14.65
CA LEU A 185 19.45 22.44 15.02
C LEU A 185 20.57 21.56 14.47
N ALA A 186 20.36 20.25 14.50
CA ALA A 186 21.29 19.30 13.89
C ALA A 186 21.38 19.47 12.36
N ASP A 187 20.28 19.72 11.67
CA ASP A 187 20.29 19.98 10.23
C ASP A 187 21.13 21.21 9.88
N VAL A 188 21.02 22.28 10.66
CA VAL A 188 21.86 23.48 10.52
C VAL A 188 23.33 23.16 10.80
N ALA A 189 23.63 22.33 11.81
CA ALA A 189 25.01 21.93 12.12
C ALA A 189 25.59 21.03 11.00
N ILE A 190 24.79 20.14 10.41
CA ILE A 190 25.17 19.32 9.25
C ILE A 190 25.51 20.21 8.05
N ALA A 191 24.67 21.22 7.76
CA ALA A 191 24.90 22.16 6.68
C ALA A 191 26.20 22.96 6.89
N ALA A 192 26.52 23.31 8.15
CA ALA A 192 27.78 23.94 8.53
C ALA A 192 28.97 22.94 8.59
N LYS A 193 28.76 21.64 8.31
CA LYS A 193 29.75 20.56 8.43
C LYS A 193 30.35 20.40 9.85
N ASN A 194 29.62 20.85 10.85
CA ASN A 194 29.98 20.63 12.26
C ASN A 194 29.35 19.31 12.73
N TRP A 195 30.05 18.21 12.43
CA TRP A 195 29.54 16.85 12.61
C TRP A 195 29.38 16.48 14.09
N GLU A 196 30.28 16.96 14.97
CA GLU A 196 30.24 16.71 16.41
C GLU A 196 29.02 17.38 17.04
N LEU A 197 28.76 18.64 16.69
CA LEU A 197 27.58 19.35 17.17
C LEU A 197 26.28 18.76 16.62
N ALA A 198 26.29 18.31 15.36
CA ALA A 198 25.15 17.62 14.76
C ALA A 198 24.85 16.31 15.48
N GLN A 199 25.89 15.53 15.81
CA GLN A 199 25.75 14.31 16.60
C GLN A 199 25.11 14.59 17.95
N GLU A 200 25.62 15.58 18.70
CA GLU A 200 25.09 15.96 20.02
C GLU A 200 23.58 16.28 19.95
N TYR A 201 23.17 17.13 19.02
CA TYR A 201 21.76 17.47 18.88
C TYR A 201 20.89 16.27 18.47
N LEU A 202 21.37 15.41 17.57
CA LEU A 202 20.63 14.22 17.15
C LEU A 202 20.50 13.19 18.28
N GLU A 203 21.55 12.98 19.07
CA GLU A 203 21.51 12.08 20.22
C GLU A 203 20.54 12.61 21.30
N ARG A 204 20.53 13.91 21.55
CA ARG A 204 19.55 14.55 22.44
C ARG A 204 18.13 14.42 21.90
N SER A 205 17.92 14.58 20.59
CA SER A 205 16.61 14.38 19.95
C SER A 205 16.15 12.93 20.10
N TRP A 206 17.02 11.96 19.80
CA TRP A 206 16.76 10.53 19.95
C TRP A 206 16.44 10.11 21.39
N ALA A 207 17.13 10.69 22.36
CA ALA A 207 16.88 10.40 23.76
C ALA A 207 15.50 10.86 24.26
N VAL A 208 14.88 11.82 23.58
CA VAL A 208 13.51 12.26 23.85
C VAL A 208 12.49 11.41 23.10
N GLU A 209 12.76 11.15 21.83
CA GLU A 209 11.87 10.41 20.94
C GLU A 209 12.67 9.61 19.91
N GLU A 210 12.43 8.29 19.85
CA GLU A 210 13.07 7.41 18.88
C GLU A 210 12.44 7.60 17.48
N SER A 211 13.00 8.51 16.71
CA SER A 211 12.56 8.84 15.36
C SER A 211 13.46 8.21 14.29
N GLY A 212 12.88 7.50 13.34
CA GLY A 212 13.64 6.85 12.26
C GLY A 212 14.38 7.83 11.35
N GLN A 213 13.88 9.07 11.19
CA GLN A 213 14.60 10.13 10.47
C GLN A 213 15.82 10.60 11.25
N VAL A 214 15.71 10.72 12.58
CA VAL A 214 16.86 11.06 13.45
C VAL A 214 17.90 9.94 13.39
N ALA A 215 17.48 8.67 13.43
CA ALA A 215 18.39 7.53 13.29
C ALA A 215 19.15 7.56 11.95
N TYR A 216 18.44 7.86 10.84
CA TYR A 216 19.08 8.01 9.54
C TYR A 216 20.14 9.12 9.53
N LYS A 217 19.82 10.31 10.07
CA LYS A 217 20.76 11.44 10.18
C LYS A 217 21.96 11.09 11.06
N LEU A 218 21.74 10.40 12.21
CA LEU A 218 22.82 9.88 13.05
C LEU A 218 23.74 8.94 12.26
N GLY A 219 23.18 8.04 11.47
CA GLY A 219 23.97 7.16 10.62
C GLY A 219 24.84 7.91 9.62
N LEU A 220 24.31 8.97 8.98
CA LEU A 220 25.10 9.82 8.08
C LEU A 220 26.22 10.57 8.83
N VAL A 221 25.92 11.15 9.99
CA VAL A 221 26.88 11.90 10.79
C VAL A 221 28.00 10.98 11.30
N TRP A 222 27.71 9.82 11.86
CA TRP A 222 28.70 8.82 12.27
C TRP A 222 29.60 8.37 11.11
N GLY A 223 29.04 8.21 9.93
CA GLY A 223 29.82 7.91 8.72
C GLY A 223 30.78 9.04 8.34
N ARG A 224 30.41 10.31 8.57
CA ARG A 224 31.30 11.49 8.36
C ARG A 224 32.38 11.63 9.43
N LEU A 225 32.08 11.20 10.65
CA LEU A 225 33.04 11.13 11.76
C LEU A 225 34.02 9.94 11.65
N GLY A 226 33.78 9.03 10.69
CA GLY A 226 34.66 7.89 10.39
C GLY A 226 34.30 6.58 11.09
N ASP A 227 33.28 6.55 11.94
CA ASP A 227 32.79 5.32 12.57
C ASP A 227 31.73 4.62 11.69
N LEU A 228 32.20 3.73 10.81
CA LEU A 228 31.33 3.01 9.88
C LEU A 228 30.44 1.96 10.56
N GLU A 229 30.85 1.41 11.71
CA GLU A 229 30.03 0.44 12.43
C GLU A 229 28.87 1.11 13.15
N ALA A 230 29.11 2.23 13.81
CA ALA A 230 28.04 3.06 14.36
C ALA A 230 27.10 3.55 13.24
N SER A 231 27.64 3.98 12.11
CA SER A 231 26.85 4.41 10.95
C SER A 231 25.89 3.32 10.48
N LYS A 232 26.36 2.08 10.25
CA LYS A 232 25.51 0.95 9.84
C LYS A 232 24.43 0.64 10.87
N LYS A 233 24.78 0.64 12.15
CA LYS A 233 23.84 0.39 13.25
C LYS A 233 22.69 1.40 13.26
N TRP A 234 22.99 2.68 13.09
CA TRP A 234 21.99 3.74 13.06
C TRP A 234 21.15 3.72 11.79
N ILE A 235 21.75 3.51 10.60
CA ILE A 235 21.02 3.36 9.34
C ILE A 235 20.05 2.18 9.41
N GLY A 236 20.40 1.10 10.11
CA GLY A 236 19.50 -0.04 10.33
C GLY A 236 18.22 0.27 11.11
N ARG A 237 18.18 1.41 11.83
CA ARG A 237 17.02 1.89 12.60
C ARG A 237 16.18 2.94 11.85
N ARG A 238 16.54 3.23 10.58
CA ARG A 238 15.81 4.23 9.79
C ARG A 238 14.36 3.82 9.59
N SER A 239 13.47 4.80 9.65
CA SER A 239 12.05 4.69 9.27
C SER A 239 11.56 6.06 8.77
N PRO A 240 10.39 6.17 8.13
CA PRO A 240 9.85 7.46 7.71
C PRO A 240 9.40 8.35 8.86
N VAL A 241 9.36 7.85 10.09
CA VAL A 241 8.86 8.60 11.26
C VAL A 241 9.77 9.79 11.56
N ALA A 242 9.21 11.00 11.47
CA ALA A 242 9.86 12.26 11.82
C ALA A 242 9.75 12.56 13.32
N PRO A 243 10.65 13.38 13.90
CA PRO A 243 10.49 13.85 15.26
C PRO A 243 9.28 14.78 15.38
N THR A 244 8.52 14.62 16.47
CA THR A 244 7.24 15.32 16.65
C THR A 244 7.39 16.72 17.26
N ILE A 245 6.40 17.59 17.00
CA ILE A 245 6.20 18.87 17.65
C ILE A 245 4.70 19.09 17.88
N GLU A 246 4.33 19.41 19.10
CA GLU A 246 2.93 19.73 19.42
C GLU A 246 2.59 21.13 18.93
N ASP A 247 1.50 21.25 18.17
CA ASP A 247 1.03 22.51 17.59
C ASP A 247 -0.50 22.56 17.65
N ALA A 248 -1.03 23.29 18.64
CA ALA A 248 -2.46 23.37 18.90
C ALA A 248 -3.25 23.97 17.72
N LEU A 249 -2.66 24.95 16.99
CA LEU A 249 -3.34 25.54 15.83
C LEU A 249 -3.45 24.54 14.67
N LEU A 250 -2.43 23.72 14.46
CA LEU A 250 -2.49 22.65 13.46
C LEU A 250 -3.43 21.53 13.88
N LEU A 251 -3.58 21.27 15.18
CA LEU A 251 -4.63 20.36 15.68
C LEU A 251 -6.02 20.88 15.33
N ASP A 252 -6.28 22.17 15.56
CA ASP A 252 -7.55 22.80 15.19
C ASP A 252 -7.81 22.74 13.68
N VAL A 253 -6.77 22.91 12.85
CA VAL A 253 -6.87 22.69 11.39
C VAL A 253 -7.23 21.25 11.09
N ALA A 254 -6.52 20.29 11.69
CA ALA A 254 -6.75 18.87 11.45
C ALA A 254 -8.17 18.45 11.85
N ASP A 255 -8.72 19.03 12.92
CA ASP A 255 -10.09 18.74 13.38
C ASP A 255 -11.18 19.16 12.40
N ARG A 256 -10.86 20.05 11.47
CA ARG A 256 -11.76 20.45 10.38
C ARG A 256 -11.64 19.57 9.13
N SER A 257 -10.76 18.56 9.13
CA SER A 257 -10.57 17.71 7.95
C SER A 257 -11.81 16.85 7.68
N ILE A 258 -12.28 16.92 6.44
CA ILE A 258 -13.28 16.03 5.84
C ILE A 258 -12.67 15.28 4.65
N SER A 259 -11.35 15.34 4.45
CA SER A 259 -10.64 14.69 3.35
C SER A 259 -10.43 13.20 3.61
N PRO A 260 -10.97 12.30 2.76
CA PRO A 260 -10.67 10.87 2.86
C PRO A 260 -9.18 10.58 2.78
N ARG A 261 -8.43 11.33 1.95
CA ARG A 261 -6.97 11.16 1.78
C ARG A 261 -6.19 11.46 3.06
N PHE A 262 -6.64 12.44 3.85
CA PHE A 262 -6.05 12.72 5.16
C PHE A 262 -6.12 11.49 6.06
N PHE A 263 -7.31 10.87 6.17
CA PHE A 263 -7.51 9.70 7.03
C PHE A 263 -6.79 8.46 6.51
N VAL A 264 -6.67 8.26 5.18
CA VAL A 264 -5.83 7.19 4.62
C VAL A 264 -4.37 7.36 5.01
N LYS A 265 -3.86 8.59 4.99
CA LYS A 265 -2.48 8.90 5.36
C LYS A 265 -2.27 8.70 6.87
N ALA A 266 -3.23 9.14 7.69
CA ALA A 266 -3.24 8.89 9.13
C ALA A 266 -3.25 7.39 9.46
N ALA A 267 -4.07 6.61 8.72
CA ALA A 267 -4.15 5.17 8.88
C ALA A 267 -2.81 4.47 8.55
N LYS A 268 -2.15 4.85 7.46
CA LYS A 268 -0.83 4.30 7.10
C LYS A 268 0.21 4.59 8.17
N TRP A 269 0.24 5.81 8.66
CA TRP A 269 1.17 6.20 9.70
C TRP A 269 0.92 5.49 11.04
N ALA A 270 -0.34 5.35 11.47
CA ALA A 270 -0.69 4.56 12.64
C ALA A 270 -0.28 3.09 12.48
N TRP A 271 -0.47 2.53 11.27
CA TRP A 271 -0.04 1.17 10.94
C TRP A 271 1.48 0.99 11.07
N GLU A 272 2.27 1.94 10.56
CA GLU A 272 3.74 1.91 10.64
C GLU A 272 4.25 1.97 12.09
N ARG A 273 3.52 2.61 13.00
CA ARG A 273 3.80 2.63 14.45
C ARG A 273 3.31 1.39 15.19
N GLY A 274 2.53 0.52 14.55
CA GLY A 274 1.91 -0.64 15.16
C GLY A 274 0.57 -0.35 15.88
N ASP A 275 0.00 0.84 15.71
CA ASP A 275 -1.28 1.25 16.31
C ASP A 275 -2.45 0.78 15.44
N VAL A 276 -2.68 -0.55 15.46
CA VAL A 276 -3.62 -1.24 14.56
C VAL A 276 -5.05 -0.72 14.67
N ASP A 277 -5.53 -0.47 15.90
CA ASP A 277 -6.91 0.01 16.12
C ASP A 277 -7.11 1.42 15.57
N GLU A 278 -6.11 2.29 15.75
CA GLU A 278 -6.10 3.64 15.21
C GLU A 278 -6.09 3.61 13.68
N ALA A 279 -5.23 2.78 13.09
CA ALA A 279 -5.16 2.60 11.65
C ALA A 279 -6.50 2.15 11.04
N LEU A 280 -7.14 1.15 11.65
CA LEU A 280 -8.45 0.66 11.20
C LEU A 280 -9.55 1.73 11.33
N GLN A 281 -9.58 2.48 12.44
CA GLN A 281 -10.56 3.55 12.63
C GLN A 281 -10.39 4.64 11.56
N ALA A 282 -9.17 5.06 11.29
CA ALA A 282 -8.88 6.07 10.28
C ALA A 282 -9.26 5.58 8.87
N TYR A 283 -8.93 4.34 8.49
CA TYR A 283 -9.35 3.78 7.19
C TYR A 283 -10.85 3.65 7.06
N ARG A 284 -11.56 3.20 8.12
CA ARG A 284 -13.02 3.14 8.11
C ARG A 284 -13.65 4.50 7.95
N PHE A 285 -13.07 5.52 8.61
CA PHE A 285 -13.55 6.89 8.47
C PHE A 285 -13.35 7.40 7.04
N ALA A 286 -12.18 7.15 6.45
CA ALA A 286 -11.91 7.47 5.04
C ALA A 286 -12.89 6.77 4.10
N SER A 287 -13.16 5.48 4.31
CA SER A 287 -14.08 4.69 3.49
C SER A 287 -15.53 5.18 3.59
N ASN A 288 -15.95 5.66 4.76
CA ASN A 288 -17.27 6.26 4.96
C ASN A 288 -17.40 7.64 4.28
N LEU A 289 -16.33 8.45 4.26
CA LEU A 289 -16.30 9.73 3.58
C LEU A 289 -16.30 9.60 2.05
N ALA A 290 -15.69 8.53 1.53
CA ALA A 290 -15.59 8.26 0.11
C ALA A 290 -16.08 6.83 -0.22
N PRO A 291 -17.38 6.54 -0.10
CA PRO A 291 -17.92 5.19 -0.20
C PRO A 291 -17.77 4.55 -1.58
N LYS A 292 -17.54 5.34 -2.64
CA LYS A 292 -17.30 4.86 -4.00
C LYS A 292 -15.81 4.77 -4.37
N ASP A 293 -14.90 5.24 -3.51
CA ASP A 293 -13.48 5.20 -3.82
C ASP A 293 -12.94 3.76 -3.68
N VAL A 294 -12.61 3.19 -4.83
CA VAL A 294 -12.12 1.81 -4.93
C VAL A 294 -10.79 1.64 -4.20
N ILE A 295 -9.88 2.62 -4.31
CA ILE A 295 -8.53 2.53 -3.72
C ILE A 295 -8.64 2.51 -2.19
N ILE A 296 -9.46 3.39 -1.63
CA ILE A 296 -9.66 3.46 -0.17
C ILE A 296 -10.31 2.18 0.36
N GLY A 297 -11.38 1.71 -0.30
CA GLY A 297 -12.07 0.51 0.13
C GLY A 297 -11.21 -0.75 0.01
N LEU A 298 -10.47 -0.91 -1.09
CA LEU A 298 -9.53 -2.02 -1.25
C LEU A 298 -8.36 -1.93 -0.25
N GLY A 299 -7.92 -0.73 0.11
CA GLY A 299 -6.91 -0.51 1.15
C GLY A 299 -7.40 -0.98 2.53
N LEU A 300 -8.63 -0.63 2.91
CA LEU A 300 -9.26 -1.12 4.14
C LEU A 300 -9.41 -2.65 4.14
N ALA A 301 -9.89 -3.21 3.03
CA ALA A 301 -10.04 -4.67 2.91
C ALA A 301 -8.70 -5.40 3.00
N GLY A 302 -7.63 -4.85 2.41
CA GLY A 302 -6.28 -5.40 2.52
C GLY A 302 -5.73 -5.38 3.96
N MET A 303 -5.98 -4.30 4.70
CA MET A 303 -5.61 -4.20 6.10
C MET A 303 -6.39 -5.23 6.96
N LEU A 304 -7.70 -5.36 6.76
CA LEU A 304 -8.54 -6.35 7.45
C LEU A 304 -8.08 -7.79 7.17
N GLU A 305 -7.72 -8.10 5.92
CA GLU A 305 -7.19 -9.40 5.53
C GLU A 305 -5.85 -9.71 6.23
N SER A 306 -4.92 -8.75 6.27
CA SER A 306 -3.62 -8.92 6.95
C SER A 306 -3.76 -9.18 8.46
N LEU A 307 -4.86 -8.75 9.06
CA LEU A 307 -5.24 -9.00 10.45
C LEU A 307 -6.03 -10.30 10.65
N GLY A 308 -6.24 -11.09 9.58
CA GLY A 308 -7.06 -12.31 9.63
C GLY A 308 -8.57 -12.06 9.74
N ARG A 309 -9.03 -10.81 9.60
CA ARG A 309 -10.46 -10.40 9.69
C ARG A 309 -11.15 -10.58 8.32
N LEU A 310 -11.06 -11.80 7.77
CA LEU A 310 -11.47 -12.12 6.39
C LEU A 310 -12.95 -11.80 6.12
N VAL A 311 -13.84 -12.06 7.08
CA VAL A 311 -15.28 -11.79 6.90
C VAL A 311 -15.54 -10.30 6.67
N GLU A 312 -14.89 -9.43 7.45
CA GLU A 312 -15.04 -7.99 7.31
C GLU A 312 -14.40 -7.47 6.01
N ALA A 313 -13.26 -8.05 5.61
CA ALA A 313 -12.64 -7.74 4.33
C ALA A 313 -13.58 -8.06 3.15
N ILE A 314 -14.24 -9.23 3.17
CA ILE A 314 -15.21 -9.63 2.16
C ILE A 314 -16.40 -8.66 2.12
N GLU A 315 -16.96 -8.29 3.28
CA GLU A 315 -18.09 -7.35 3.33
C GLU A 315 -17.71 -5.96 2.80
N GLU A 316 -16.51 -5.48 3.11
CA GLU A 316 -16.02 -4.21 2.57
C GLU A 316 -15.88 -4.28 1.05
N VAL A 317 -15.28 -5.34 0.49
CA VAL A 317 -15.17 -5.48 -0.97
C VAL A 317 -16.55 -5.65 -1.63
N ARG A 318 -17.50 -6.34 -0.99
CA ARG A 318 -18.90 -6.39 -1.48
C ARG A 318 -19.56 -5.01 -1.51
N ARG A 319 -19.26 -4.17 -0.51
CA ARG A 319 -19.73 -2.78 -0.50
C ARG A 319 -19.19 -2.00 -1.71
N ILE A 320 -17.89 -2.15 -2.01
CA ILE A 320 -17.23 -1.51 -3.16
C ILE A 320 -17.81 -2.04 -4.49
N VAL A 321 -18.02 -3.36 -4.62
CA VAL A 321 -18.67 -3.96 -5.81
C VAL A 321 -20.04 -3.34 -6.07
N ARG A 322 -20.86 -3.18 -5.02
CA ARG A 322 -22.19 -2.53 -5.17
C ARG A 322 -22.10 -1.08 -5.64
N ALA A 323 -21.05 -0.37 -5.23
CA ALA A 323 -20.82 1.02 -5.60
C ALA A 323 -20.18 1.17 -7.00
N ASN A 324 -19.45 0.16 -7.47
CA ASN A 324 -18.69 0.13 -8.72
C ASN A 324 -18.89 -1.22 -9.43
N PRO A 325 -20.10 -1.53 -9.90
CA PRO A 325 -20.41 -2.86 -10.45
C PRO A 325 -19.67 -3.17 -11.75
N ASP A 326 -19.21 -2.15 -12.48
CA ASP A 326 -18.53 -2.25 -13.77
C ASP A 326 -17.00 -2.27 -13.64
N ASP A 327 -16.46 -2.39 -12.43
CA ASP A 327 -15.02 -2.48 -12.18
C ASP A 327 -14.61 -3.95 -11.98
N GLY A 328 -14.02 -4.56 -13.00
CA GLY A 328 -13.61 -5.97 -12.98
C GLY A 328 -12.48 -6.24 -11.98
N ALA A 329 -11.63 -5.25 -11.67
CA ALA A 329 -10.57 -5.41 -10.67
C ALA A 329 -11.14 -5.60 -9.26
N VAL A 330 -12.26 -4.93 -8.93
CA VAL A 330 -12.96 -5.12 -7.65
C VAL A 330 -13.58 -6.52 -7.57
N TRP A 331 -14.18 -7.00 -8.68
CA TRP A 331 -14.71 -8.36 -8.76
C TRP A 331 -13.61 -9.42 -8.63
N ARG A 332 -12.44 -9.22 -9.27
CA ARG A 332 -11.26 -10.09 -9.07
C ARG A 332 -10.85 -10.14 -7.59
N ARG A 333 -10.83 -8.98 -6.93
CA ARG A 333 -10.50 -8.93 -5.50
C ARG A 333 -11.51 -9.68 -4.64
N LEU A 334 -12.81 -9.56 -4.94
CA LEU A 334 -13.85 -10.32 -4.25
C LEU A 334 -13.66 -11.82 -4.44
N ALA A 335 -13.42 -12.26 -5.68
CA ALA A 335 -13.16 -13.66 -5.99
C ALA A 335 -11.93 -14.19 -5.21
N ALA A 336 -10.85 -13.41 -5.17
CA ALA A 336 -9.63 -13.76 -4.44
C ALA A 336 -9.84 -13.88 -2.93
N LEU A 337 -10.73 -13.11 -2.30
CA LEU A 337 -11.05 -13.25 -0.89
C LEU A 337 -11.99 -14.42 -0.59
N LEU A 338 -12.91 -14.71 -1.50
CA LEU A 338 -13.92 -15.75 -1.30
C LEU A 338 -13.38 -17.18 -1.51
N HIS A 339 -12.26 -17.36 -2.22
CA HIS A 339 -11.79 -18.68 -2.63
C HIS A 339 -11.58 -19.70 -1.50
N SER A 340 -11.25 -19.23 -0.30
CA SER A 340 -11.02 -20.09 0.88
C SER A 340 -12.28 -20.41 1.66
N THR A 341 -13.32 -19.57 1.55
CA THR A 341 -14.57 -19.69 2.33
C THR A 341 -15.75 -20.17 1.51
N ASN A 342 -15.83 -19.75 0.25
CA ASN A 342 -16.94 -20.09 -0.65
C ASN A 342 -16.49 -20.10 -2.10
N VAL A 343 -16.02 -21.26 -2.58
CA VAL A 343 -15.49 -21.44 -3.93
C VAL A 343 -16.55 -21.14 -5.02
N SER A 344 -17.83 -21.46 -4.79
CA SER A 344 -18.89 -21.16 -5.75
C SER A 344 -19.07 -19.65 -5.94
N ALA A 345 -19.18 -18.90 -4.84
CA ALA A 345 -19.30 -17.44 -4.92
C ALA A 345 -18.02 -16.79 -5.49
N ALA A 346 -16.84 -17.37 -5.21
CA ALA A 346 -15.59 -16.92 -5.82
C ALA A 346 -15.60 -17.10 -7.34
N LEU A 347 -16.08 -18.24 -7.80
CA LEU A 347 -16.20 -18.55 -9.23
C LEU A 347 -17.16 -17.58 -9.95
N ASP A 348 -18.30 -17.27 -9.32
CA ASP A 348 -19.26 -16.33 -9.89
C ASP A 348 -18.68 -14.91 -9.96
N ALA A 349 -17.95 -14.47 -8.93
CA ALA A 349 -17.23 -13.20 -8.93
C ALA A 349 -16.13 -13.15 -10.02
N ALA A 350 -15.39 -14.25 -10.22
CA ALA A 350 -14.37 -14.32 -11.27
C ALA A 350 -14.99 -14.30 -12.70
N LYS A 351 -16.16 -14.92 -12.90
CA LYS A 351 -16.90 -14.82 -14.17
C LYS A 351 -17.32 -13.37 -14.44
N MET A 352 -17.78 -12.65 -13.42
CA MET A 352 -18.12 -11.23 -13.56
C MET A 352 -16.88 -10.42 -13.93
N ALA A 353 -15.75 -10.63 -13.25
CA ALA A 353 -14.49 -9.96 -13.58
C ALA A 353 -14.06 -10.21 -15.03
N GLN A 354 -14.12 -11.46 -15.49
CA GLN A 354 -13.79 -11.81 -16.87
C GLN A 354 -14.75 -11.14 -17.88
N THR A 355 -16.04 -11.07 -17.57
CA THR A 355 -17.02 -10.45 -18.46
C THR A 355 -16.78 -8.95 -18.63
N ILE A 356 -16.32 -8.27 -17.56
CA ILE A 356 -16.10 -6.82 -17.55
C ILE A 356 -14.75 -6.49 -18.20
N ASP A 357 -13.64 -7.02 -17.68
CA ASP A 357 -12.29 -6.64 -18.11
C ASP A 357 -11.81 -7.44 -19.32
N ASN A 358 -12.22 -8.69 -19.46
CA ASN A 358 -11.84 -9.61 -20.54
C ASN A 358 -10.30 -9.71 -20.73
N ASP A 359 -9.54 -9.53 -19.65
CA ASP A 359 -8.07 -9.56 -19.61
C ASP A 359 -7.52 -10.93 -19.16
N ASP A 360 -6.22 -11.16 -19.32
CA ASP A 360 -5.60 -12.43 -18.96
C ASP A 360 -5.59 -12.68 -17.44
N PRO A 361 -5.40 -11.68 -16.55
CA PRO A 361 -5.54 -11.90 -15.12
C PRO A 361 -6.93 -12.37 -14.67
N SER A 362 -8.01 -11.86 -15.27
CA SER A 362 -9.38 -12.31 -14.95
C SER A 362 -9.62 -13.74 -15.43
N ARG A 363 -9.12 -14.08 -16.63
CA ARG A 363 -9.18 -15.46 -17.15
C ARG A 363 -8.37 -16.42 -16.28
N ALA A 364 -7.14 -16.07 -15.93
CA ALA A 364 -6.28 -16.92 -15.11
C ALA A 364 -6.91 -17.20 -13.74
N LEU A 365 -7.50 -16.18 -13.09
CA LEU A 365 -8.22 -16.36 -11.83
C LEU A 365 -9.45 -17.25 -12.00
N LEU A 366 -10.24 -17.06 -13.07
CA LEU A 366 -11.38 -17.93 -13.36
C LEU A 366 -10.96 -19.38 -13.55
N ALA A 367 -9.92 -19.63 -14.35
CA ALA A 367 -9.40 -20.97 -14.59
C ALA A 367 -8.87 -21.62 -13.30
N ALA A 368 -8.15 -20.87 -12.47
CA ALA A 368 -7.64 -21.33 -11.18
C ALA A 368 -8.79 -21.71 -10.22
N LEU A 369 -9.84 -20.90 -10.14
CA LEU A 369 -11.02 -21.20 -9.32
C LEU A 369 -11.83 -22.36 -9.88
N ALA A 370 -11.89 -22.52 -11.20
CA ALA A 370 -12.51 -23.67 -11.84
C ALA A 370 -11.75 -24.98 -11.52
N MET A 371 -10.41 -24.96 -11.49
CA MET A 371 -9.59 -26.07 -11.00
C MET A 371 -9.98 -26.43 -9.56
N LYS A 372 -10.02 -25.44 -8.67
CA LYS A 372 -10.37 -25.62 -7.25
C LYS A 372 -11.81 -26.13 -7.08
N ALA A 373 -12.73 -25.67 -7.92
CA ALA A 373 -14.12 -26.15 -7.96
C ALA A 373 -14.29 -27.51 -8.64
N ARG A 374 -13.23 -28.11 -9.18
CA ARG A 374 -13.21 -29.35 -9.97
C ARG A 374 -14.02 -29.27 -11.25
N LEU A 375 -14.18 -28.10 -11.81
CA LEU A 375 -14.79 -27.84 -13.12
C LEU A 375 -13.70 -27.89 -14.19
N TYR A 376 -13.13 -29.09 -14.41
CA TYR A 376 -11.91 -29.28 -15.18
C TYR A 376 -12.08 -28.95 -16.67
N GLU A 377 -13.24 -29.20 -17.24
CA GLU A 377 -13.57 -28.82 -18.61
C GLU A 377 -13.52 -27.29 -18.78
N LEU A 378 -14.16 -26.55 -17.87
CA LEU A 378 -14.09 -25.07 -17.86
C LEU A 378 -12.67 -24.58 -17.67
N ALA A 379 -11.93 -25.13 -16.71
CA ALA A 379 -10.53 -24.73 -16.48
C ALA A 379 -9.69 -24.98 -17.73
N GLY A 380 -9.86 -26.16 -18.36
CA GLY A 380 -9.15 -26.54 -19.59
C GLY A 380 -9.44 -25.59 -20.74
N SER A 381 -10.72 -25.24 -20.98
CA SER A 381 -11.09 -24.33 -22.06
C SER A 381 -10.49 -22.92 -21.86
N VAL A 382 -10.50 -22.40 -20.63
CA VAL A 382 -9.94 -21.06 -20.33
C VAL A 382 -8.40 -21.07 -20.38
N TYR A 383 -7.72 -22.12 -19.88
CA TYR A 383 -6.26 -22.22 -20.04
C TYR A 383 -5.86 -22.43 -21.51
N GLU A 384 -6.65 -23.12 -22.32
CA GLU A 384 -6.39 -23.25 -23.76
C GLU A 384 -6.47 -21.89 -24.47
N GLU A 385 -7.46 -21.06 -24.12
CA GLU A 385 -7.54 -19.68 -24.60
C GLU A 385 -6.30 -18.87 -24.18
N LEU A 386 -5.87 -18.99 -22.90
CA LEU A 386 -4.67 -18.31 -22.41
C LEU A 386 -3.39 -18.76 -23.15
N THR A 387 -3.23 -20.05 -23.47
CA THR A 387 -2.08 -20.54 -24.25
C THR A 387 -2.09 -20.04 -25.71
N THR A 388 -3.25 -19.72 -26.27
CA THR A 388 -3.32 -19.10 -27.62
C THR A 388 -2.96 -17.62 -27.59
N ARG A 389 -3.20 -16.93 -26.47
CA ARG A 389 -2.89 -15.51 -26.30
C ARG A 389 -1.41 -15.28 -25.92
N ASP A 390 -0.87 -16.17 -25.11
CA ASP A 390 0.54 -16.15 -24.68
C ASP A 390 1.14 -17.56 -24.84
N ALA A 391 1.62 -17.84 -26.04
CA ALA A 391 2.17 -19.13 -26.42
C ALA A 391 3.57 -19.41 -25.83
N GLU A 392 4.21 -18.43 -25.20
CA GLU A 392 5.52 -18.60 -24.55
C GLU A 392 5.40 -18.82 -23.03
N ASN A 393 4.20 -18.82 -22.49
CA ASN A 393 3.94 -18.96 -21.06
C ASN A 393 3.84 -20.44 -20.65
N ALA A 394 4.93 -20.99 -20.17
CA ALA A 394 4.99 -22.39 -19.71
C ALA A 394 3.94 -22.70 -18.62
N TYR A 395 3.61 -21.72 -17.77
CA TYR A 395 2.66 -21.86 -16.67
C TYR A 395 1.23 -22.18 -17.17
N TYR A 396 0.77 -21.54 -18.25
CA TYR A 396 -0.55 -21.83 -18.81
C TYR A 396 -0.61 -23.22 -19.43
N PHE A 397 0.45 -23.68 -20.09
CA PHE A 397 0.53 -25.04 -20.61
C PHE A 397 0.55 -26.09 -19.50
N TYR A 398 1.21 -25.81 -18.39
CA TYR A 398 1.22 -26.68 -17.22
C TYR A 398 -0.18 -26.87 -16.64
N TRP A 399 -0.91 -25.79 -16.39
CA TRP A 399 -2.27 -25.86 -15.84
C TRP A 399 -3.28 -26.41 -16.84
N LEU A 400 -3.11 -26.15 -18.13
CA LEU A 400 -3.88 -26.82 -19.18
C LEU A 400 -3.68 -28.34 -19.15
N ALA A 401 -2.42 -28.78 -18.94
CA ALA A 401 -2.13 -30.21 -18.82
C ALA A 401 -2.78 -30.81 -17.57
N MET A 402 -2.74 -30.10 -16.44
CA MET A 402 -3.40 -30.52 -15.20
C MET A 402 -4.91 -30.62 -15.36
N ALA A 403 -5.56 -29.62 -15.93
CA ALA A 403 -7.00 -29.62 -16.19
C ALA A 403 -7.40 -30.80 -17.09
N ARG A 404 -6.68 -30.97 -18.20
CA ARG A 404 -6.92 -32.08 -19.16
C ARG A 404 -6.68 -33.45 -18.54
N LEU A 405 -5.67 -33.59 -17.66
CA LEU A 405 -5.42 -34.85 -16.97
C LEU A 405 -6.54 -35.18 -15.99
N ALA A 406 -7.03 -34.22 -15.26
CA ALA A 406 -8.13 -34.38 -14.32
C ALA A 406 -9.45 -34.68 -15.04
N ASP A 407 -9.65 -34.12 -16.24
CA ASP A 407 -10.79 -34.39 -17.14
C ASP A 407 -10.62 -35.68 -17.97
N ARG A 408 -9.58 -36.48 -17.70
CA ARG A 408 -9.25 -37.71 -18.41
C ARG A 408 -8.91 -37.54 -19.90
N ASN A 409 -8.63 -36.34 -20.33
CA ASN A 409 -8.08 -36.08 -21.67
C ASN A 409 -6.56 -36.33 -21.67
N CYS A 410 -6.19 -37.62 -21.70
CA CYS A 410 -4.82 -38.07 -21.58
C CYS A 410 -3.90 -37.55 -22.69
N GLU A 411 -4.37 -37.61 -23.93
CA GLU A 411 -3.60 -37.17 -25.10
C GLU A 411 -3.32 -35.64 -25.03
N GLY A 412 -4.38 -34.88 -24.77
CA GLY A 412 -4.27 -33.41 -24.60
C GLY A 412 -3.35 -33.01 -23.45
N SER A 413 -3.44 -33.75 -22.33
CA SER A 413 -2.55 -33.49 -21.17
C SER A 413 -1.09 -33.74 -21.52
N LEU A 414 -0.75 -34.86 -22.15
CA LEU A 414 0.62 -35.20 -22.53
C LEU A 414 1.22 -34.19 -23.53
N LYS A 415 0.40 -33.71 -24.47
CA LYS A 415 0.81 -32.64 -25.40
C LYS A 415 1.10 -31.34 -24.67
N SER A 416 0.19 -30.90 -23.80
CA SER A 416 0.34 -29.64 -23.08
C SER A 416 1.53 -29.65 -22.10
N ILE A 417 1.74 -30.77 -21.36
CA ILE A 417 2.87 -30.84 -20.42
C ILE A 417 4.23 -30.92 -21.15
N ALA A 418 4.25 -31.53 -22.35
CA ALA A 418 5.47 -31.53 -23.16
C ALA A 418 5.84 -30.12 -23.61
N GLU A 419 4.84 -29.31 -23.94
CA GLU A 419 5.06 -27.90 -24.31
C GLU A 419 5.52 -27.05 -23.13
N ALA A 420 4.92 -27.22 -21.95
CA ALA A 420 5.40 -26.58 -20.71
C ALA A 420 6.88 -26.88 -20.43
N ILE A 421 7.29 -28.17 -20.58
CA ILE A 421 8.68 -28.59 -20.39
C ILE A 421 9.60 -28.05 -21.50
N ARG A 422 9.11 -27.94 -22.76
CA ARG A 422 9.88 -27.36 -23.85
C ARG A 422 10.22 -25.90 -23.57
N LEU A 423 9.25 -25.15 -23.06
CA LEU A 423 9.41 -23.73 -22.71
C LEU A 423 10.28 -23.53 -21.46
N GLN A 424 10.14 -24.40 -20.47
CA GLN A 424 10.91 -24.35 -19.22
C GLN A 424 11.43 -25.74 -18.83
N THR A 425 12.57 -26.10 -19.38
CA THR A 425 13.16 -27.46 -19.24
C THR A 425 13.57 -27.84 -17.82
N SER A 426 13.88 -26.84 -16.97
CA SER A 426 14.29 -27.06 -15.58
C SER A 426 13.14 -27.13 -14.58
N TRP A 427 11.88 -27.08 -15.03
CA TRP A 427 10.72 -27.07 -14.14
C TRP A 427 10.40 -28.48 -13.61
N GLY A 428 10.83 -28.74 -12.37
CA GLY A 428 10.73 -30.05 -11.72
C GLY A 428 9.29 -30.56 -11.59
N GLU A 429 8.33 -29.66 -11.24
CA GLU A 429 6.92 -29.98 -11.10
C GLU A 429 6.29 -30.46 -12.43
N ALA A 430 6.64 -29.82 -13.55
CA ALA A 430 6.16 -30.23 -14.86
C ALA A 430 6.63 -31.65 -15.22
N HIS A 431 7.86 -32.01 -14.83
CA HIS A 431 8.34 -33.39 -15.00
C HIS A 431 7.59 -34.40 -14.13
N VAL A 432 7.21 -34.04 -12.90
CA VAL A 432 6.38 -34.89 -12.02
C VAL A 432 5.02 -35.14 -12.67
N VAL A 433 4.34 -34.09 -13.15
CA VAL A 433 3.07 -34.21 -13.84
C VAL A 433 3.18 -35.09 -15.09
N GLN A 434 4.25 -34.92 -15.88
CA GLN A 434 4.49 -35.76 -17.06
C GLN A 434 4.66 -37.22 -16.69
N ILE A 435 5.37 -37.55 -15.63
CA ILE A 435 5.57 -38.93 -15.16
C ILE A 435 4.24 -39.50 -14.71
N ARG A 436 3.48 -38.81 -13.88
CA ARG A 436 2.17 -39.27 -13.40
C ARG A 436 1.19 -39.45 -14.56
N ALA A 437 1.14 -38.50 -15.52
CA ALA A 437 0.32 -38.61 -16.70
C ALA A 437 0.65 -39.88 -17.55
N ARG A 438 1.95 -40.14 -17.79
CA ARG A 438 2.39 -41.34 -18.49
C ARG A 438 2.06 -42.65 -17.75
N ALA A 439 2.19 -42.64 -16.42
CA ALA A 439 1.88 -43.79 -15.58
C ALA A 439 0.37 -44.13 -15.62
N LEU A 440 -0.48 -43.10 -15.57
CA LEU A 440 -1.93 -43.24 -15.53
C LEU A 440 -2.53 -43.55 -16.93
N CYS A 441 -2.04 -42.84 -17.95
CA CYS A 441 -2.62 -42.81 -19.29
C CYS A 441 -1.83 -43.61 -20.32
N GLY A 442 -0.56 -43.92 -20.05
CA GLY A 442 0.29 -44.59 -21.03
C GLY A 442 0.07 -46.09 -21.17
N GLY A 443 0.40 -46.62 -22.34
CA GLY A 443 0.51 -48.07 -22.54
C GLY A 443 1.72 -48.65 -21.78
N PRO A 444 1.90 -49.99 -21.83
CA PRO A 444 2.94 -50.69 -21.05
C PRO A 444 4.36 -50.09 -21.23
N SER A 445 4.75 -49.76 -22.46
CA SER A 445 6.07 -49.15 -22.75
C SER A 445 6.24 -47.76 -22.11
N GLU A 446 5.19 -46.93 -22.17
CA GLU A 446 5.24 -45.56 -21.57
C GLU A 446 5.25 -45.62 -20.04
N ARG A 447 4.58 -46.56 -19.40
CA ARG A 447 4.61 -46.82 -17.96
C ARG A 447 6.01 -47.21 -17.48
N VAL A 448 6.70 -48.09 -18.23
CA VAL A 448 8.10 -48.46 -17.92
C VAL A 448 9.03 -47.25 -18.04
N LYS A 449 8.87 -46.41 -19.06
CA LYS A 449 9.64 -45.16 -19.21
C LYS A 449 9.35 -44.18 -18.08
N ALA A 450 8.08 -44.04 -17.66
CA ALA A 450 7.68 -43.20 -16.54
C ALA A 450 8.35 -43.65 -15.25
N ARG A 451 8.36 -44.97 -14.96
CA ARG A 451 9.05 -45.58 -13.82
C ARG A 451 10.54 -45.28 -13.84
N SER A 452 11.22 -45.50 -14.96
CA SER A 452 12.66 -45.22 -15.09
C SER A 452 12.97 -43.75 -14.84
N LYS A 453 12.16 -42.84 -15.33
CA LYS A 453 12.33 -41.40 -15.09
C LYS A 453 12.04 -41.03 -13.64
N ALA A 454 11.03 -41.62 -13.00
CA ALA A 454 10.74 -41.40 -11.57
C ALA A 454 11.91 -41.79 -10.69
N LEU A 455 12.53 -42.96 -10.97
CA LEU A 455 13.72 -43.40 -10.22
C LEU A 455 14.91 -42.46 -10.36
N VAL A 456 15.13 -41.87 -11.53
CA VAL A 456 16.20 -40.88 -11.75
C VAL A 456 15.92 -39.62 -10.95
N LEU A 457 14.70 -39.08 -11.02
CA LEU A 457 14.34 -37.84 -10.32
C LEU A 457 14.29 -38.03 -8.80
N LEU A 458 13.86 -39.20 -8.31
CA LEU A 458 13.88 -39.50 -6.87
C LEU A 458 15.29 -39.44 -6.26
N ARG A 459 16.35 -39.79 -7.02
CA ARG A 459 17.74 -39.64 -6.56
C ARG A 459 18.17 -38.20 -6.42
N GLN A 460 17.59 -37.30 -7.21
CA GLN A 460 17.89 -35.86 -7.21
C GLN A 460 17.03 -35.11 -6.18
N ARG A 461 15.80 -35.57 -5.99
CA ARG A 461 14.80 -34.94 -5.12
C ARG A 461 14.06 -36.01 -4.31
N PRO A 462 14.61 -36.48 -3.19
CA PRO A 462 14.07 -37.60 -2.40
C PRO A 462 12.98 -37.11 -1.41
N ASP A 463 11.99 -36.37 -1.88
CA ASP A 463 10.83 -35.91 -1.10
C ASP A 463 9.62 -36.86 -1.20
N ALA A 464 8.59 -36.59 -0.38
CA ALA A 464 7.36 -37.38 -0.33
C ALA A 464 6.65 -37.44 -1.68
N ASP A 465 6.55 -36.29 -2.39
CA ASP A 465 5.88 -36.20 -3.70
C ASP A 465 6.56 -37.11 -4.73
N MET A 466 7.89 -37.18 -4.73
CA MET A 466 8.63 -38.04 -5.66
C MET A 466 8.50 -39.51 -5.29
N ARG A 467 8.50 -39.88 -3.99
CA ARG A 467 8.26 -41.26 -3.57
C ARG A 467 6.85 -41.73 -3.93
N LEU A 468 5.83 -40.88 -3.71
CA LEU A 468 4.43 -41.17 -4.12
C LEU A 468 4.27 -41.16 -5.64
N THR A 469 5.05 -40.35 -6.37
CA THR A 469 5.10 -40.41 -7.84
C THR A 469 5.67 -41.75 -8.32
N LEU A 470 6.74 -42.22 -7.66
CA LEU A 470 7.26 -43.57 -7.94
C LEU A 470 6.21 -44.64 -7.62
N ALA A 471 5.49 -44.56 -6.50
CA ALA A 471 4.43 -45.47 -6.15
C ALA A 471 3.34 -45.59 -7.27
N ILE A 472 2.92 -44.46 -7.86
CA ILE A 472 2.01 -44.45 -9.01
C ILE A 472 2.61 -45.20 -10.20
N THR A 473 3.90 -45.03 -10.47
CA THR A 473 4.55 -45.74 -11.59
C THR A 473 4.71 -47.23 -11.31
N GLU A 474 5.01 -47.63 -10.06
CA GLU A 474 5.04 -49.05 -9.65
C GLU A 474 3.65 -49.73 -9.79
N MET A 475 2.58 -49.01 -9.34
CA MET A 475 1.19 -49.48 -9.63
C MET A 475 0.94 -49.64 -11.11
N GLY A 476 1.41 -48.71 -11.94
CA GLY A 476 1.26 -48.71 -13.37
C GLY A 476 1.94 -49.89 -14.08
N VAL A 477 3.01 -50.43 -13.54
CA VAL A 477 3.75 -51.59 -14.06
C VAL A 477 3.39 -52.89 -13.33
N GLY A 478 2.51 -52.85 -12.33
CA GLY A 478 2.01 -54.02 -11.62
C GLY A 478 2.84 -54.43 -10.39
N ASN A 479 3.78 -53.62 -9.94
CA ASN A 479 4.63 -53.90 -8.76
C ASN A 479 3.88 -53.44 -7.49
N VAL A 480 2.86 -54.20 -7.10
CA VAL A 480 1.94 -53.81 -6.00
C VAL A 480 2.64 -53.71 -4.64
N ASP A 481 3.52 -54.64 -4.33
CA ASP A 481 4.23 -54.68 -3.02
C ASP A 481 5.13 -53.46 -2.85
N GLU A 482 5.88 -53.08 -3.89
CA GLU A 482 6.75 -51.91 -3.88
C GLU A 482 5.96 -50.61 -3.75
N ALA A 483 4.83 -50.53 -4.48
CA ALA A 483 3.93 -49.38 -4.38
C ALA A 483 3.36 -49.24 -2.96
N LEU A 484 2.97 -50.34 -2.33
CA LEU A 484 2.42 -50.34 -0.98
C LEU A 484 3.45 -49.85 0.05
N MET A 485 4.71 -50.34 -0.04
CA MET A 485 5.79 -49.87 0.85
C MET A 485 6.01 -48.33 0.74
N LEU A 486 6.03 -47.80 -0.47
CA LEU A 486 6.20 -46.38 -0.70
C LEU A 486 5.01 -45.57 -0.17
N ILE A 487 3.79 -46.04 -0.33
CA ILE A 487 2.58 -45.37 0.17
C ILE A 487 2.54 -45.35 1.70
N ASP A 488 2.84 -46.49 2.33
CA ASP A 488 2.79 -46.63 3.79
C ASP A 488 3.87 -45.75 4.48
N ALA A 489 5.03 -45.61 3.84
CA ALA A 489 6.10 -44.75 4.34
C ALA A 489 5.73 -43.27 4.38
N GLU A 490 4.77 -42.83 3.56
CA GLU A 490 4.42 -41.41 3.42
C GLU A 490 3.06 -41.05 4.08
N ARG A 491 2.47 -41.91 4.91
CA ARG A 491 1.29 -41.54 5.70
C ARG A 491 1.67 -40.53 6.81
N PRO A 492 0.95 -39.40 6.99
CA PRO A 492 -0.44 -39.12 6.53
C PRO A 492 -0.55 -38.23 5.26
N HIS A 493 0.38 -38.27 4.34
CA HIS A 493 0.30 -37.43 3.12
C HIS A 493 -1.02 -37.66 2.36
N PRO A 494 -1.72 -36.59 1.85
CA PRO A 494 -3.00 -36.72 1.15
C PRO A 494 -2.96 -37.71 -0.01
N ASP A 495 -1.93 -37.64 -0.86
CA ASP A 495 -1.77 -38.54 -1.99
C ASP A 495 -1.59 -40.01 -1.55
N ALA A 496 -0.93 -40.28 -0.41
CA ALA A 496 -0.77 -41.64 0.11
C ALA A 496 -2.11 -42.27 0.46
N SER A 497 -3.03 -41.50 1.05
CA SER A 497 -4.39 -41.97 1.36
C SER A 497 -5.18 -42.30 0.09
N MET A 498 -5.11 -41.46 -0.94
CA MET A 498 -5.73 -41.68 -2.24
C MET A 498 -5.17 -42.92 -2.93
N LEU A 499 -3.85 -43.07 -2.97
CA LEU A 499 -3.18 -44.20 -3.62
C LEU A 499 -3.48 -45.53 -2.91
N GLY A 500 -3.47 -45.52 -1.56
CA GLY A 500 -3.82 -46.69 -0.77
C GLY A 500 -5.25 -47.16 -1.02
N ALA A 501 -6.22 -46.25 -1.14
CA ALA A 501 -7.59 -46.56 -1.47
C ALA A 501 -7.75 -47.12 -2.92
N ALA A 502 -6.99 -46.60 -3.88
CA ALA A 502 -6.97 -47.12 -5.26
C ALA A 502 -6.36 -48.53 -5.31
N LEU A 503 -5.27 -48.74 -4.59
CA LEU A 503 -4.57 -50.04 -4.53
C LEU A 503 -5.46 -51.13 -3.91
N GLN A 504 -6.21 -50.84 -2.83
CA GLN A 504 -7.19 -51.75 -2.22
C GLN A 504 -8.28 -52.22 -3.19
N ARG A 505 -8.62 -51.37 -4.17
CA ARG A 505 -9.57 -51.68 -5.23
C ARG A 505 -8.94 -52.36 -6.43
N ASN A 506 -7.63 -52.66 -6.38
CA ASN A 506 -6.83 -53.17 -7.47
C ASN A 506 -6.95 -52.31 -8.75
N MET A 507 -6.94 -51.00 -8.58
CA MET A 507 -7.12 -50.02 -9.67
C MET A 507 -6.00 -48.97 -9.62
N LEU A 508 -5.68 -48.41 -10.78
CA LEU A 508 -4.92 -47.18 -10.84
C LEU A 508 -5.73 -45.98 -10.27
N PRO A 509 -5.11 -45.01 -9.66
CA PRO A 509 -5.83 -43.84 -9.18
C PRO A 509 -6.51 -43.10 -10.33
N THR A 510 -7.70 -42.58 -10.08
CA THR A 510 -8.51 -41.87 -11.08
C THR A 510 -8.05 -40.41 -11.29
N ALA A 511 -7.23 -39.90 -10.38
CA ALA A 511 -6.65 -38.58 -10.47
C ALA A 511 -5.13 -38.64 -10.19
N PRO A 512 -4.33 -37.70 -10.72
CA PRO A 512 -2.88 -37.71 -10.53
C PRO A 512 -2.46 -37.27 -9.11
N PHE A 513 -3.32 -36.53 -8.40
CA PHE A 513 -3.12 -36.00 -7.05
C PHE A 513 -4.39 -36.15 -6.23
N ALA A 514 -4.26 -36.22 -4.91
CA ALA A 514 -5.41 -36.20 -4.01
C ALA A 514 -6.18 -34.87 -4.12
N ALA A 515 -7.47 -34.93 -3.82
CA ALA A 515 -8.38 -33.80 -3.97
C ALA A 515 -8.04 -32.59 -3.09
N ASP A 516 -7.41 -32.85 -1.95
CA ASP A 516 -6.91 -31.88 -0.97
C ASP A 516 -5.41 -31.59 -1.10
N SER A 517 -4.79 -32.08 -2.17
CA SER A 517 -3.38 -31.81 -2.46
C SER A 517 -3.18 -30.35 -2.89
N GLN A 518 -2.10 -29.72 -2.41
CA GLN A 518 -1.67 -28.39 -2.84
C GLN A 518 -1.37 -28.26 -4.34
N TRP A 519 -1.19 -29.37 -5.05
CA TRP A 519 -0.96 -29.41 -6.49
C TRP A 519 -2.12 -28.87 -7.33
N TRP A 520 -3.32 -28.75 -6.73
CA TRP A 520 -4.52 -28.18 -7.38
C TRP A 520 -4.67 -26.67 -7.18
N GLU A 521 -3.75 -26.02 -6.47
CA GLU A 521 -3.85 -24.59 -6.18
C GLU A 521 -2.87 -23.77 -7.03
N PRO A 522 -3.33 -23.16 -8.13
CA PRO A 522 -2.55 -22.20 -8.90
C PRO A 522 -2.05 -21.02 -8.08
N GLU A 523 -0.96 -20.38 -8.55
CA GLU A 523 -0.29 -19.30 -7.85
C GLU A 523 -1.19 -18.09 -7.64
N GLU A 524 -2.14 -17.85 -8.54
CA GLU A 524 -3.18 -16.83 -8.48
C GLU A 524 -4.05 -16.93 -7.21
N ILE A 525 -4.16 -18.14 -6.65
CA ILE A 525 -4.93 -18.41 -5.44
C ILE A 525 -4.02 -18.47 -4.21
N ARG A 526 -2.80 -19.01 -4.32
CA ARG A 526 -1.87 -19.17 -3.20
C ARG A 526 -1.30 -17.85 -2.68
N LYS A 527 -0.99 -16.92 -3.59
CA LYS A 527 -0.46 -15.61 -3.23
C LYS A 527 -1.60 -14.67 -2.90
N SER A 528 -1.84 -14.42 -1.62
CA SER A 528 -2.69 -13.30 -1.24
C SER A 528 -2.13 -12.01 -1.82
N PRO A 529 -2.97 -11.17 -2.48
CA PRO A 529 -2.52 -9.90 -3.08
C PRO A 529 -1.80 -8.94 -2.12
N THR A 530 -1.94 -9.16 -0.82
CA THR A 530 -1.28 -8.34 0.23
C THR A 530 0.24 -8.42 0.21
N GLN A 531 0.84 -9.54 -0.21
CA GLN A 531 2.30 -9.63 -0.32
C GLN A 531 2.87 -8.80 -1.48
N ASN A 532 2.09 -8.56 -2.54
CA ASN A 532 2.51 -7.75 -3.70
C ASN A 532 2.21 -6.25 -3.53
N ALA A 533 1.22 -5.86 -2.74
CA ALA A 533 0.88 -4.46 -2.49
C ALA A 533 1.88 -3.77 -1.54
N VAL A 534 2.40 -4.50 -0.56
CA VAL A 534 3.43 -4.00 0.38
C VAL A 534 4.79 -3.85 -0.33
N GLN A 535 5.10 -4.69 -1.34
CA GLN A 535 6.36 -4.60 -2.09
C GLN A 535 6.35 -3.56 -3.23
N ARG A 536 5.20 -3.12 -3.74
CA ARG A 536 5.09 -2.11 -4.81
C ARG A 536 4.76 -0.70 -4.30
N GLY A 537 4.53 -0.52 -3.02
CA GLY A 537 4.29 0.77 -2.35
C GLY A 537 5.50 1.32 -1.59
N GLY A 538 6.69 0.75 -1.81
CA GLY A 538 7.96 1.23 -1.26
C GLY A 538 8.62 2.26 -2.17
#